data_2a17629259c73d53ea86fa092f85dffe
#
_entry.id   2a17629259c73d53ea86fa092f85dffe
#
_cell.length_a   1.000
_cell.length_b   1.000
_cell.length_c   1.000
_cell.angle_alpha   90.00
_cell.angle_beta   90.00
_cell.angle_gamma   90.00
#
_symmetry.space_group_name_H-M   'P 1'
#
loop_
_entity.id
_entity.type
_entity.pdbx_description
1 polymer ?
#
loop_
_entity_poly.entity_id
_entity_poly.type
_entity_poly.pdbx_seq_one_letter_code
_entity_poly.pdbx_strand_id
1 'polypeptide(L)'
;MKRLFVVLAGISLTGSVAFAQKVHSDNQDIRFAAGVRMPIERSSASDETVMTLTYGRFFDNGLGFRTGAQWMFKNYEIDEYLGVPLYLAWRSGKRTFKESVRQGAENIAWGSYHNKYYYGTNPDAGTVFGQFLSGLLNRIEFFGGLTPGYIFGAKEEPHGTGSIGSTGVRTEKYMTLNNRFSLTADAGFAVSFRIWRFELSAIPSVHYFITDNYREVNIRRDTHDGSTDVFTSDKARSWQFSFQGGLSFTF
;
A
#
# COMPACT_ATOMS: atom_id res chain seq x y z
N MET A 1 18.77 -15.44 11.26
CA MET A 1 17.46 -14.77 11.09
C MET A 1 17.00 -14.00 12.33
N LYS A 2 16.89 -14.59 13.54
CA LYS A 2 16.47 -13.89 14.77
C LYS A 2 17.30 -12.64 15.12
N ARG A 3 18.59 -12.60 14.80
CA ARG A 3 19.47 -11.46 15.11
C ARG A 3 19.26 -10.24 14.24
N LEU A 4 18.83 -10.42 12.98
CA LEU A 4 18.54 -9.30 12.06
C LEU A 4 17.24 -8.60 12.45
N PHE A 5 16.25 -9.34 12.94
CA PHE A 5 14.99 -8.80 13.43
C PHE A 5 15.17 -7.92 14.68
N VAL A 6 16.07 -8.31 15.58
CA VAL A 6 16.40 -7.54 16.78
C VAL A 6 17.13 -6.23 16.41
N VAL A 7 17.99 -6.25 15.40
CA VAL A 7 18.71 -5.05 14.95
C VAL A 7 17.77 -4.06 14.25
N LEU A 8 16.89 -4.53 13.36
CA LEU A 8 15.89 -3.67 12.68
C LEU A 8 14.85 -3.12 13.66
N ALA A 9 14.36 -3.93 14.59
CA ALA A 9 13.48 -3.46 15.65
C ALA A 9 14.19 -2.50 16.61
N GLY A 10 15.46 -2.72 16.90
CA GLY A 10 16.29 -1.83 17.73
C GLY A 10 16.53 -0.47 17.06
N ILE A 11 16.80 -0.42 15.77
CA ILE A 11 17.01 0.84 15.04
C ILE A 11 15.70 1.64 14.95
N SER A 12 14.55 0.98 14.76
CA SER A 12 13.25 1.67 14.74
C SER A 12 12.85 2.18 16.12
N LEU A 13 13.15 1.46 17.21
CA LEU A 13 12.82 1.86 18.58
C LEU A 13 13.77 2.94 19.14
N THR A 14 15.07 2.84 18.89
CA THR A 14 16.03 3.85 19.37
C THR A 14 15.92 5.16 18.58
N GLY A 15 15.59 5.12 17.28
CA GLY A 15 15.30 6.32 16.50
C GLY A 15 14.07 7.08 17.02
N SER A 16 13.06 6.39 17.51
CA SER A 16 11.83 7.02 18.04
C SER A 16 12.01 7.65 19.43
N VAL A 17 12.90 7.13 20.27
CA VAL A 17 13.13 7.65 21.63
C VAL A 17 14.02 8.91 21.63
N ALA A 18 14.99 9.01 20.72
CA ALA A 18 15.90 10.17 20.63
C ALA A 18 15.23 11.45 20.08
N PHE A 19 14.05 11.36 19.46
CA PHE A 19 13.33 12.49 18.87
C PHE A 19 12.13 12.97 19.69
N ALA A 20 11.95 12.51 20.91
CA ALA A 20 10.82 12.88 21.80
C ALA A 20 10.92 14.28 22.40
N GLN A 21 11.78 15.17 21.88
CA GLN A 21 11.85 16.55 22.34
C GLN A 21 10.78 17.44 21.68
N LYS A 22 9.78 17.79 22.52
CA LYS A 22 8.87 18.95 22.37
C LYS A 22 8.49 19.35 20.93
N VAL A 23 7.72 18.54 20.24
CA VAL A 23 7.04 18.95 19.01
C VAL A 23 5.52 18.94 19.27
N HIS A 24 4.84 19.96 18.80
CA HIS A 24 3.38 20.10 18.92
C HIS A 24 2.66 18.79 18.56
N SER A 25 1.74 18.43 19.40
CA SER A 25 1.08 17.13 19.58
C SER A 25 0.29 16.59 18.40
N ASP A 26 0.59 16.74 17.18
CA ASP A 26 -0.13 16.12 16.05
C ASP A 26 0.76 15.96 14.80
N ASN A 27 2.06 16.13 14.95
CA ASN A 27 2.99 16.10 13.84
C ASN A 27 3.68 14.74 13.66
N GLN A 28 3.35 13.78 14.51
CA GLN A 28 3.90 12.43 14.46
C GLN A 28 2.77 11.42 14.51
N ASP A 29 2.92 10.35 13.76
CA ASP A 29 2.01 9.22 13.81
C ASP A 29 2.72 7.89 13.59
N ILE A 30 2.13 6.84 14.14
CA ILE A 30 2.42 5.47 13.78
C ILE A 30 1.20 4.93 13.05
N ARG A 31 1.39 4.41 11.83
CA ARG A 31 0.34 3.84 10.99
C ARG A 31 0.59 2.36 10.75
N PHE A 32 -0.40 1.56 11.10
CA PHE A 32 -0.52 0.19 10.63
C PHE A 32 -1.51 0.17 9.47
N ALA A 33 -1.17 -0.47 8.36
CA ALA A 33 -2.07 -0.66 7.24
C ALA A 33 -1.96 -2.08 6.69
N ALA A 34 -3.08 -2.58 6.19
CA ALA A 34 -3.15 -3.88 5.53
C ALA A 34 -4.06 -3.78 4.29
N GLY A 35 -3.77 -4.59 3.30
CA GLY A 35 -4.54 -4.59 2.07
C GLY A 35 -4.02 -5.55 1.02
N VAL A 36 -4.33 -5.24 -0.21
CA VAL A 36 -3.97 -6.05 -1.38
C VAL A 36 -3.12 -5.24 -2.35
N ARG A 37 -2.23 -5.92 -3.03
CA ARG A 37 -1.41 -5.39 -4.13
C ARG A 37 -1.66 -6.24 -5.36
N MET A 38 -1.91 -5.60 -6.48
CA MET A 38 -2.31 -6.21 -7.75
C MET A 38 -1.37 -5.76 -8.86
N PRO A 39 -0.83 -6.68 -9.67
CA PRO A 39 -0.10 -6.33 -10.88
C PRO A 39 -1.04 -5.67 -11.90
N ILE A 40 -0.60 -4.56 -12.53
CA ILE A 40 -1.41 -3.84 -13.53
C ILE A 40 -1.38 -4.56 -14.88
N GLU A 41 -0.28 -5.23 -15.19
CA GLU A 41 0.00 -5.78 -16.54
C GLU A 41 -0.56 -7.19 -16.78
N ARG A 42 -1.16 -7.84 -15.77
CA ARG A 42 -1.64 -9.22 -15.89
C ARG A 42 -3.01 -9.44 -15.27
N SER A 43 -3.92 -9.92 -16.08
CA SER A 43 -5.27 -10.32 -15.64
C SER A 43 -5.32 -11.65 -14.86
N SER A 44 -4.23 -12.42 -14.81
CA SER A 44 -4.17 -13.74 -14.17
C SER A 44 -3.20 -13.86 -13.02
N ALA A 45 -2.57 -12.75 -12.59
CA ALA A 45 -1.68 -12.77 -11.45
C ALA A 45 -2.50 -12.73 -10.15
N SER A 46 -2.10 -13.55 -9.19
CA SER A 46 -2.75 -13.57 -7.87
C SER A 46 -2.44 -12.29 -7.10
N ASP A 47 -3.45 -11.80 -6.39
CA ASP A 47 -3.33 -10.66 -5.50
C ASP A 47 -2.37 -10.97 -4.34
N GLU A 48 -1.58 -9.98 -3.96
CA GLU A 48 -0.63 -10.09 -2.87
C GLU A 48 -1.19 -9.41 -1.63
N THR A 49 -1.18 -10.10 -0.50
CA THR A 49 -1.49 -9.47 0.78
C THR A 49 -0.29 -8.65 1.24
N VAL A 50 -0.50 -7.38 1.52
CA VAL A 50 0.53 -6.46 2.01
C VAL A 50 0.14 -5.91 3.38
N MET A 51 1.12 -5.84 4.28
CA MET A 51 1.02 -5.13 5.56
C MET A 51 2.13 -4.11 5.67
N THR A 52 1.81 -2.95 6.26
CA THR A 52 2.79 -1.89 6.50
C THR A 52 2.66 -1.37 7.92
N LEU A 53 3.81 -1.16 8.56
CA LEU A 53 3.92 -0.44 9.82
C LEU A 53 4.86 0.73 9.59
N THR A 54 4.34 1.95 9.64
CA THR A 54 5.13 3.14 9.33
C THR A 54 5.03 4.19 10.44
N TYR A 55 6.13 4.89 10.62
CA TYR A 55 6.23 6.10 11.42
C TYR A 55 6.29 7.29 10.48
N GLY A 56 5.48 8.31 10.73
CA GLY A 56 5.46 9.58 10.02
C GLY A 56 5.82 10.75 10.93
N ARG A 57 6.62 11.68 10.42
CA ARG A 57 6.92 12.96 11.07
C ARG A 57 6.72 14.10 10.09
N PHE A 58 5.93 15.08 10.48
CA PHE A 58 5.53 16.19 9.65
C PHE A 58 5.93 17.52 10.29
N PHE A 59 6.28 18.48 9.45
CA PHE A 59 6.56 19.87 9.85
C PHE A 59 5.26 20.67 9.81
N ASP A 60 5.32 21.90 10.31
CA ASP A 60 4.15 22.79 10.39
C ASP A 60 3.56 23.18 9.03
N ASN A 61 4.35 23.14 7.96
CA ASN A 61 3.91 23.37 6.59
C ASN A 61 3.25 22.13 5.93
N GLY A 62 3.11 21.03 6.67
CA GLY A 62 2.56 19.78 6.18
C GLY A 62 3.55 18.85 5.49
N LEU A 63 4.75 19.32 5.13
CA LEU A 63 5.80 18.45 4.61
C LEU A 63 6.33 17.55 5.70
N GLY A 64 6.76 16.36 5.32
CA GLY A 64 7.31 15.40 6.26
C GLY A 64 7.92 14.20 5.57
N PHE A 65 8.26 13.22 6.38
CA PHE A 65 8.75 11.94 5.92
C PHE A 65 8.02 10.80 6.62
N ARG A 66 7.96 9.65 5.94
CA ARG A 66 7.40 8.41 6.47
C ARG A 66 8.34 7.27 6.17
N THR A 67 8.60 6.44 7.18
CA THR A 67 9.45 5.25 7.06
C THR A 67 8.92 4.13 7.95
N GLY A 68 9.41 2.91 7.75
CA GLY A 68 8.98 1.78 8.57
C GLY A 68 9.28 0.44 7.92
N ALA A 69 8.35 -0.49 8.03
CA ALA A 69 8.45 -1.81 7.46
C ALA A 69 7.21 -2.12 6.61
N GLN A 70 7.44 -2.73 5.46
CA GLN A 70 6.42 -3.25 4.57
C GLN A 70 6.65 -4.73 4.37
N TRP A 71 5.63 -5.53 4.61
CA TRP A 71 5.67 -6.97 4.48
C TRP A 71 4.66 -7.42 3.43
N MET A 72 5.11 -8.22 2.47
CA MET A 72 4.25 -8.95 1.55
C MET A 72 4.33 -10.44 1.88
N PHE A 73 3.16 -11.04 2.00
CA PHE A 73 3.07 -12.46 2.32
C PHE A 73 3.21 -13.29 1.05
N LYS A 74 3.84 -14.45 1.22
CA LYS A 74 3.97 -15.44 0.18
C LYS A 74 2.58 -15.85 -0.35
N ASN A 75 2.46 -15.86 -1.66
CA ASN A 75 1.36 -16.52 -2.38
C ASN A 75 1.91 -17.60 -3.33
N TYR A 76 1.07 -18.14 -4.21
CA TYR A 76 1.48 -19.17 -5.16
C TYR A 76 2.55 -18.75 -6.15
N GLU A 77 2.69 -17.45 -6.42
CA GLU A 77 3.55 -16.92 -7.47
C GLU A 77 4.73 -16.10 -6.95
N ILE A 78 4.64 -15.62 -5.71
CA ILE A 78 5.61 -14.69 -5.12
C ILE A 78 6.05 -15.17 -3.77
N ASP A 79 7.34 -15.00 -3.54
CA ASP A 79 7.96 -15.24 -2.27
C ASP A 79 7.70 -14.10 -1.28
N GLU A 80 7.99 -14.39 -0.03
CA GLU A 80 7.86 -13.44 1.05
C GLU A 80 8.84 -12.26 0.87
N TYR A 81 8.35 -11.05 1.01
CA TYR A 81 9.12 -9.82 0.82
C TYR A 81 9.06 -8.94 2.07
N LEU A 82 10.19 -8.37 2.44
CA LEU A 82 10.29 -7.33 3.46
C LEU A 82 10.98 -6.10 2.87
N GLY A 83 10.29 -4.96 2.92
CA GLY A 83 10.79 -3.67 2.45
C GLY A 83 10.81 -2.61 3.55
N VAL A 84 11.61 -1.58 3.34
CA VAL A 84 11.70 -0.39 4.19
C VAL A 84 11.25 0.82 3.37
N PRO A 85 9.99 1.26 3.50
CA PRO A 85 9.51 2.46 2.80
C PRO A 85 10.25 3.71 3.29
N LEU A 86 10.70 4.52 2.34
CA LEU A 86 11.37 5.81 2.55
C LEU A 86 10.63 6.85 1.72
N TYR A 87 9.62 7.50 2.33
CA TYR A 87 8.74 8.42 1.62
C TYR A 87 8.92 9.85 2.08
N LEU A 88 8.94 10.76 1.13
CA LEU A 88 8.57 12.14 1.36
C LEU A 88 7.04 12.23 1.31
N ALA A 89 6.45 12.96 2.23
CA ALA A 89 5.02 13.08 2.33
C ALA A 89 4.62 14.54 2.55
N TRP A 90 3.45 14.89 2.03
CA TRP A 90 2.80 16.15 2.32
C TRP A 90 1.39 15.87 2.83
N ARG A 91 1.03 16.50 3.94
CA ARG A 91 -0.23 16.27 4.63
C ARG A 91 -1.02 17.58 4.68
N SER A 92 -2.27 17.55 4.20
CA SER A 92 -3.17 18.69 4.32
C SER A 92 -3.71 18.82 5.74
N GLY A 93 -3.80 20.03 6.22
CA GLY A 93 -4.64 20.48 7.34
C GLY A 93 -4.33 19.88 8.72
N LYS A 94 -4.42 20.74 9.71
CA LYS A 94 -4.48 20.39 11.13
C LYS A 94 -5.91 20.66 11.60
N ARG A 95 -6.77 19.67 11.59
CA ARG A 95 -8.07 19.83 12.24
C ARG A 95 -8.07 19.04 13.54
N THR A 96 -8.43 19.68 14.61
CA THR A 96 -8.71 19.00 15.87
C THR A 96 -9.99 18.20 15.73
N PHE A 97 -10.16 17.16 16.56
CA PHE A 97 -11.43 16.40 16.60
C PHE A 97 -12.64 17.31 16.78
N LYS A 98 -12.53 18.33 17.66
CA LYS A 98 -13.60 19.32 17.91
C LYS A 98 -13.96 20.09 16.63
N GLU A 99 -12.99 20.51 15.85
CA GLU A 99 -13.21 21.20 14.58
C GLU A 99 -13.82 20.28 13.53
N SER A 100 -13.41 19.02 13.46
CA SER A 100 -14.01 18.03 12.55
C SER A 100 -15.47 17.75 12.87
N VAL A 101 -15.82 17.61 14.16
CA VAL A 101 -17.22 17.43 14.60
C VAL A 101 -18.06 18.68 14.31
N ARG A 102 -17.50 19.87 14.57
CA ARG A 102 -18.17 21.14 14.22
C ARG A 102 -18.43 21.23 12.72
N GLN A 103 -17.45 20.92 11.89
CA GLN A 103 -17.60 20.92 10.43
C GLN A 103 -18.65 19.90 9.97
N GLY A 104 -18.70 18.72 10.57
CA GLY A 104 -19.74 17.72 10.30
C GLY A 104 -21.14 18.24 10.62
N ALA A 105 -21.30 18.91 11.76
CA ALA A 105 -22.56 19.54 12.15
C ALA A 105 -22.95 20.69 11.21
N GLU A 106 -22.01 21.53 10.83
CA GLU A 106 -22.21 22.61 9.85
C GLU A 106 -22.63 22.03 8.47
N ASN A 107 -22.00 20.95 8.01
CA ASN A 107 -22.36 20.29 6.76
C ASN A 107 -23.80 19.76 6.79
N ILE A 108 -24.25 19.18 7.92
CA ILE A 108 -25.64 18.75 8.11
C ILE A 108 -26.58 19.96 8.03
N ALA A 109 -26.26 21.04 8.75
CA ALA A 109 -27.11 22.24 8.77
C ALA A 109 -27.25 22.84 7.36
N TRP A 110 -26.15 22.99 6.63
CA TRP A 110 -26.16 23.47 5.26
C TRP A 110 -26.90 22.54 4.30
N GLY A 111 -26.67 21.25 4.38
CA GLY A 111 -27.34 20.25 3.55
C GLY A 111 -28.84 20.20 3.81
N SER A 112 -29.25 20.29 5.07
CA SER A 112 -30.68 20.36 5.45
C SER A 112 -31.33 21.62 4.94
N TYR A 113 -30.68 22.79 5.08
CA TYR A 113 -31.17 24.04 4.54
C TYR A 113 -31.32 23.99 3.02
N HIS A 114 -30.27 23.49 2.29
CA HIS A 114 -30.28 23.36 0.84
C HIS A 114 -31.41 22.44 0.35
N ASN A 115 -31.56 21.26 0.95
CA ASN A 115 -32.62 20.32 0.57
C ASN A 115 -34.02 20.91 0.81
N LYS A 116 -34.23 21.57 1.94
CA LYS A 116 -35.54 22.21 2.27
C LYS A 116 -35.83 23.36 1.31
N TYR A 117 -34.85 24.19 1.01
CA TYR A 117 -35.03 25.37 0.17
C TYR A 117 -35.23 25.03 -1.32
N TYR A 118 -34.44 24.08 -1.85
CA TYR A 118 -34.50 23.78 -3.30
C TYR A 118 -35.43 22.63 -3.65
N TYR A 119 -35.57 21.65 -2.79
CA TYR A 119 -36.35 20.44 -3.08
C TYR A 119 -37.59 20.28 -2.22
N GLY A 120 -37.81 21.14 -1.21
CA GLY A 120 -38.98 21.07 -0.31
C GLY A 120 -39.01 19.84 0.56
N THR A 121 -37.91 19.06 0.64
CA THR A 121 -37.85 17.79 1.37
C THR A 121 -36.80 17.85 2.48
N ASN A 122 -37.05 17.11 3.55
CA ASN A 122 -36.02 16.87 4.56
C ASN A 122 -35.05 15.80 4.03
N PRO A 123 -33.70 15.93 4.26
CA PRO A 123 -32.76 14.91 3.89
C PRO A 123 -33.06 13.61 4.63
N ASP A 124 -32.85 12.48 3.94
CA ASP A 124 -32.92 11.17 4.56
C ASP A 124 -31.75 10.93 5.54
N ALA A 125 -31.87 9.89 6.36
CA ALA A 125 -30.86 9.56 7.35
C ALA A 125 -29.48 9.25 6.72
N GLY A 126 -29.46 8.65 5.51
CA GLY A 126 -28.21 8.35 4.79
C GLY A 126 -27.51 9.62 4.32
N THR A 127 -28.26 10.57 3.78
CA THR A 127 -27.75 11.89 3.39
C THR A 127 -27.18 12.66 4.57
N VAL A 128 -27.92 12.69 5.71
CA VAL A 128 -27.44 13.33 6.94
C VAL A 128 -26.15 12.70 7.45
N PHE A 129 -26.11 11.38 7.47
CA PHE A 129 -24.90 10.63 7.87
C PHE A 129 -23.73 10.90 6.94
N GLY A 130 -23.94 10.90 5.61
CA GLY A 130 -22.92 11.23 4.62
C GLY A 130 -22.35 12.64 4.78
N GLN A 131 -23.22 13.63 5.04
CA GLN A 131 -22.81 15.01 5.32
C GLN A 131 -21.99 15.12 6.61
N PHE A 132 -22.34 14.39 7.65
CA PHE A 132 -21.58 14.33 8.89
C PHE A 132 -20.21 13.70 8.65
N LEU A 133 -20.15 12.54 7.96
CA LEU A 133 -18.89 11.88 7.63
C LEU A 133 -17.97 12.75 6.78
N SER A 134 -18.52 13.54 5.85
CA SER A 134 -17.71 14.46 5.04
C SER A 134 -16.99 15.51 5.86
N GLY A 135 -17.58 15.95 6.98
CA GLY A 135 -16.94 16.84 7.95
C GLY A 135 -15.87 16.16 8.79
N LEU A 136 -16.04 14.86 9.05
CA LEU A 136 -15.02 14.04 9.74
C LEU A 136 -13.85 13.70 8.84
N LEU A 137 -13.99 13.76 7.51
CA LEU A 137 -12.89 13.63 6.57
C LEU A 137 -11.89 14.74 6.83
N ASN A 138 -10.79 14.36 7.50
CA ASN A 138 -9.97 15.34 8.17
C ASN A 138 -8.71 15.66 7.40
N ARG A 139 -8.17 14.70 6.69
CA ARG A 139 -6.80 14.78 6.24
C ARG A 139 -6.59 14.05 4.91
N ILE A 140 -5.86 14.69 4.02
CA ILE A 140 -5.32 14.05 2.83
C ILE A 140 -3.79 14.11 2.94
N GLU A 141 -3.14 13.00 2.70
CA GLU A 141 -1.69 12.87 2.68
C GLU A 141 -1.27 12.36 1.32
N PHE A 142 -0.37 13.04 0.63
CA PHE A 142 0.30 12.55 -0.56
C PHE A 142 1.69 12.09 -0.17
N PHE A 143 2.14 10.99 -0.74
CA PHE A 143 3.47 10.46 -0.48
C PHE A 143 4.09 9.89 -1.75
N GLY A 144 5.43 9.91 -1.78
CA GLY A 144 6.21 9.30 -2.84
C GLY A 144 7.63 9.06 -2.37
N GLY A 145 8.27 8.03 -2.92
CA GLY A 145 9.63 7.69 -2.55
C GLY A 145 10.06 6.33 -3.04
N LEU A 146 10.96 5.71 -2.28
CA LEU A 146 11.57 4.43 -2.62
C LEU A 146 11.34 3.43 -1.49
N THR A 147 11.19 2.16 -1.87
CA THR A 147 11.16 1.06 -0.93
C THR A 147 12.22 0.04 -1.31
N PRO A 148 13.44 0.13 -0.74
CA PRO A 148 14.39 -0.97 -0.79
C PRO A 148 13.85 -2.14 0.02
N GLY A 149 14.10 -3.37 -0.46
CA GLY A 149 13.62 -4.56 0.21
C GLY A 149 14.36 -5.82 -0.19
N TYR A 150 13.98 -6.92 0.42
CA TYR A 150 14.60 -8.21 0.22
C TYR A 150 13.54 -9.31 0.15
N ILE A 151 13.72 -10.24 -0.78
CA ILE A 151 12.83 -11.38 -1.03
C ILE A 151 13.40 -12.59 -0.32
N PHE A 152 12.58 -13.19 0.55
CA PHE A 152 12.94 -14.35 1.36
C PHE A 152 12.25 -15.60 0.82
N GLY A 153 12.84 -16.77 1.12
CA GLY A 153 12.15 -18.06 0.96
C GLY A 153 11.97 -18.52 -0.46
N ALA A 154 12.59 -17.84 -1.44
CA ALA A 154 12.54 -18.25 -2.83
C ALA A 154 13.07 -19.67 -2.96
N LYS A 155 12.19 -20.62 -3.19
CA LYS A 155 12.53 -21.92 -3.73
C LYS A 155 12.60 -21.75 -5.24
N GLU A 156 13.61 -22.31 -5.87
CA GLU A 156 13.78 -22.40 -7.33
C GLU A 156 12.75 -23.36 -7.95
N GLU A 157 11.61 -23.57 -7.29
CA GLU A 157 10.55 -24.44 -7.82
C GLU A 157 9.75 -23.64 -8.85
N PRO A 158 9.67 -24.15 -10.06
CA PRO A 158 8.85 -23.55 -11.10
C PRO A 158 7.38 -23.54 -10.67
N HIS A 159 6.81 -22.36 -10.47
CA HIS A 159 5.37 -22.19 -10.31
C HIS A 159 4.76 -22.08 -11.71
N GLY A 160 4.25 -23.16 -12.24
CA GLY A 160 3.73 -23.18 -13.59
C GLY A 160 2.34 -23.72 -13.72
N THR A 161 1.51 -23.06 -14.50
CA THR A 161 0.30 -23.63 -15.05
C THR A 161 0.61 -24.21 -16.42
N GLY A 162 0.59 -25.54 -16.54
CA GLY A 162 0.69 -26.19 -17.84
C GLY A 162 -0.69 -26.25 -18.52
N SER A 163 -0.79 -25.80 -19.76
CA SER A 163 -1.96 -26.08 -20.60
C SER A 163 -1.52 -26.97 -21.76
N ILE A 164 -2.26 -28.04 -21.98
CA ILE A 164 -2.09 -28.90 -23.18
C ILE A 164 -3.09 -28.39 -24.21
N GLY A 165 -2.57 -27.74 -25.27
CA GLY A 165 -3.41 -27.39 -26.42
C GLY A 165 -3.87 -28.61 -27.22
N SER A 166 -4.95 -28.49 -27.96
CA SER A 166 -5.46 -29.53 -28.86
C SER A 166 -4.49 -29.95 -29.98
N THR A 167 -3.40 -29.25 -30.14
CA THR A 167 -2.33 -29.46 -31.12
C THR A 167 -1.15 -30.28 -30.61
N GLY A 168 -1.24 -30.88 -29.42
CA GLY A 168 -0.11 -31.64 -28.83
C GLY A 168 1.02 -30.79 -28.31
N VAL A 169 0.90 -29.45 -28.30
CA VAL A 169 1.90 -28.54 -27.76
C VAL A 169 1.58 -28.24 -26.29
N ARG A 170 2.51 -28.56 -25.40
CA ARG A 170 2.43 -28.25 -23.98
C ARG A 170 3.20 -26.94 -23.72
N THR A 171 2.50 -25.94 -23.23
CA THR A 171 3.11 -24.68 -22.81
C THR A 171 3.14 -24.60 -21.29
N GLU A 172 4.30 -24.45 -20.70
CA GLU A 172 4.51 -24.27 -19.27
C GLU A 172 5.09 -22.87 -19.06
N LYS A 173 4.48 -22.12 -18.13
CA LYS A 173 4.96 -20.79 -17.75
C LYS A 173 5.48 -20.84 -16.33
N TYR A 174 6.68 -20.34 -16.13
CA TYR A 174 7.34 -20.27 -14.83
C TYR A 174 7.74 -18.85 -14.53
N MET A 175 7.70 -18.47 -13.24
CA MET A 175 8.41 -17.29 -12.76
C MET A 175 9.62 -17.74 -11.97
N THR A 176 10.79 -17.26 -12.36
CA THR A 176 12.04 -17.51 -11.64
C THR A 176 12.51 -16.24 -10.96
N LEU A 177 13.01 -16.38 -9.73
CA LEU A 177 13.62 -15.27 -9.02
C LEU A 177 15.01 -14.97 -9.64
N ASN A 178 15.16 -13.73 -10.15
CA ASN A 178 16.42 -13.27 -10.74
C ASN A 178 17.28 -12.53 -9.71
N ASN A 179 16.67 -11.69 -8.88
CA ASN A 179 17.36 -10.91 -7.87
C ASN A 179 16.55 -10.85 -6.57
N ARG A 180 17.20 -11.11 -5.45
CA ARG A 180 16.58 -11.04 -4.11
C ARG A 180 16.47 -9.62 -3.58
N PHE A 181 17.36 -8.73 -3.99
CA PHE A 181 17.28 -7.32 -3.66
C PHE A 181 16.22 -6.65 -4.53
N SER A 182 15.30 -5.97 -3.91
CA SER A 182 14.21 -5.25 -4.58
C SER A 182 14.29 -3.76 -4.26
N LEU A 183 14.10 -2.95 -5.29
CA LEU A 183 13.93 -1.51 -5.15
C LEU A 183 12.68 -1.11 -5.92
N THR A 184 11.70 -0.52 -5.22
CA THR A 184 10.49 0.02 -5.85
C THR A 184 10.45 1.53 -5.71
N ALA A 185 9.91 2.20 -6.73
CA ALA A 185 9.47 3.58 -6.65
C ALA A 185 7.96 3.57 -6.37
N ASP A 186 7.55 4.26 -5.33
CA ASP A 186 6.18 4.23 -4.83
C ASP A 186 5.59 5.64 -4.83
N ALA A 187 4.32 5.76 -5.20
CA ALA A 187 3.56 7.00 -5.09
C ALA A 187 2.11 6.68 -4.71
N GLY A 188 1.52 7.51 -3.87
CA GLY A 188 0.14 7.30 -3.44
C GLY A 188 -0.41 8.45 -2.64
N PHE A 189 -1.63 8.25 -2.17
CA PHE A 189 -2.23 9.17 -1.24
C PHE A 189 -3.03 8.40 -0.17
N ALA A 190 -3.25 9.05 0.96
CA ALA A 190 -4.10 8.55 2.01
C ALA A 190 -5.21 9.56 2.31
N VAL A 191 -6.43 9.08 2.39
CA VAL A 191 -7.60 9.85 2.84
C VAL A 191 -7.97 9.34 4.22
N SER A 192 -7.99 10.23 5.21
CA SER A 192 -8.12 9.84 6.61
C SER A 192 -9.32 10.47 7.29
N PHE A 193 -9.99 9.65 8.11
CA PHE A 193 -11.00 10.06 9.07
C PHE A 193 -10.40 10.03 10.47
N ARG A 194 -10.47 11.15 11.19
CA ARG A 194 -9.91 11.25 12.53
C ARG A 194 -10.98 11.10 13.59
N ILE A 195 -10.73 10.20 14.54
CA ILE A 195 -11.50 10.03 15.76
C ILE A 195 -10.54 10.15 16.93
N TRP A 196 -10.53 11.30 17.57
CA TRP A 196 -9.63 11.66 18.66
C TRP A 196 -8.15 11.59 18.24
N ARG A 197 -7.36 10.64 18.73
CA ARG A 197 -5.96 10.39 18.34
C ARG A 197 -5.80 9.29 17.29
N PHE A 198 -6.90 8.64 16.91
CA PHE A 198 -6.89 7.60 15.92
C PHE A 198 -7.35 8.16 14.57
N GLU A 199 -6.73 7.68 13.51
CA GLU A 199 -7.12 7.98 12.14
C GLU A 199 -7.32 6.70 11.36
N LEU A 200 -8.50 6.52 10.79
CA LEU A 200 -8.79 5.48 9.81
C LEU A 200 -8.46 6.03 8.43
N SER A 201 -7.71 5.29 7.64
CA SER A 201 -7.23 5.74 6.33
C SER A 201 -7.54 4.73 5.24
N ALA A 202 -7.87 5.23 4.05
CA ALA A 202 -7.83 4.48 2.79
C ALA A 202 -6.60 4.96 2.02
N ILE A 203 -5.79 4.01 1.55
CA ILE A 203 -4.45 4.28 1.01
C ILE A 203 -4.28 3.58 -0.35
N PRO A 204 -4.76 4.19 -1.45
CA PRO A 204 -4.39 3.76 -2.79
C PRO A 204 -2.95 4.18 -3.12
N SER A 205 -2.20 3.29 -3.76
CA SER A 205 -0.83 3.57 -4.19
C SER A 205 -0.43 2.76 -5.43
N VAL A 206 0.54 3.30 -6.14
CA VAL A 206 1.15 2.69 -7.32
C VAL A 206 2.62 2.43 -7.03
N HIS A 207 3.11 1.30 -7.47
CA HIS A 207 4.47 0.82 -7.25
C HIS A 207 5.10 0.47 -8.60
N TYR A 208 6.31 0.94 -8.82
CA TYR A 208 7.12 0.59 -9.99
C TYR A 208 8.39 -0.13 -9.54
N PHE A 209 8.58 -1.37 -9.98
CA PHE A 209 9.79 -2.12 -9.70
C PHE A 209 10.94 -1.60 -10.57
N ILE A 210 11.92 -0.97 -9.92
CA ILE A 210 13.16 -0.49 -10.57
C ILE A 210 14.06 -1.69 -10.86
N THR A 211 14.14 -2.62 -9.90
CA THR A 211 14.92 -3.85 -10.02
C THR A 211 14.12 -4.93 -10.73
N ASP A 212 14.80 -5.71 -11.54
CA ASP A 212 14.24 -6.90 -12.18
C ASP A 212 14.36 -8.10 -11.23
N ASN A 213 13.31 -8.32 -10.42
CA ASN A 213 13.31 -9.38 -9.41
C ASN A 213 12.87 -10.72 -9.97
N TYR A 214 11.95 -10.72 -10.95
CA TYR A 214 11.37 -11.94 -11.50
C TYR A 214 11.42 -11.93 -13.01
N ARG A 215 11.77 -13.09 -13.57
CA ARG A 215 11.72 -13.35 -15.00
C ARG A 215 10.63 -14.38 -15.29
N GLU A 216 9.86 -14.15 -16.33
CA GLU A 216 8.96 -15.14 -16.87
C GLU A 216 9.72 -16.04 -17.85
N VAL A 217 9.66 -17.33 -17.61
CA VAL A 217 10.19 -18.37 -18.49
C VAL A 217 9.02 -19.13 -19.07
N ASN A 218 8.86 -19.11 -20.38
CA ASN A 218 7.87 -19.89 -21.11
C ASN A 218 8.57 -21.07 -21.76
N ILE A 219 8.19 -22.28 -21.42
CA ILE A 219 8.68 -23.51 -22.04
C ILE A 219 7.58 -24.06 -22.93
N ARG A 220 7.84 -24.15 -24.21
CA ARG A 220 6.97 -24.77 -25.18
C ARG A 220 7.57 -26.12 -25.56
N ARG A 221 6.84 -27.21 -25.27
CA ARG A 221 7.22 -28.56 -25.65
C ARG A 221 6.28 -29.08 -26.71
N ASP A 222 6.80 -29.48 -27.87
CA ASP A 222 6.05 -30.20 -28.87
C ASP A 222 6.12 -31.68 -28.55
N THR A 223 4.95 -32.31 -28.38
CA THR A 223 4.86 -33.76 -28.08
C THR A 223 5.04 -34.64 -29.30
N HIS A 224 4.98 -34.06 -30.54
CA HIS A 224 5.13 -34.82 -31.77
C HIS A 224 6.58 -35.01 -32.20
N ASP A 225 7.43 -33.98 -32.07
CA ASP A 225 8.82 -34.05 -32.47
C ASP A 225 9.80 -34.02 -31.28
N GLY A 226 9.29 -33.84 -30.07
CA GLY A 226 10.09 -33.75 -28.86
C GLY A 226 10.88 -32.43 -28.72
N SER A 227 10.65 -31.48 -29.59
CA SER A 227 11.31 -30.20 -29.55
C SER A 227 10.91 -29.40 -28.30
N THR A 228 11.85 -28.64 -27.75
CA THR A 228 11.61 -27.79 -26.57
C THR A 228 12.16 -26.41 -26.85
N ASP A 229 11.29 -25.43 -26.95
CA ASP A 229 11.65 -24.02 -27.06
C ASP A 229 11.51 -23.33 -25.71
N VAL A 230 12.53 -22.57 -25.29
CA VAL A 230 12.55 -21.81 -24.06
C VAL A 230 12.62 -20.32 -24.40
N PHE A 231 11.58 -19.60 -23.98
CA PHE A 231 11.52 -18.16 -24.14
C PHE A 231 11.57 -17.49 -22.77
N THR A 232 12.49 -16.56 -22.57
CA THR A 232 12.54 -15.72 -21.38
C THR A 232 12.07 -14.32 -21.70
N SER A 233 11.17 -13.77 -20.88
CA SER A 233 10.79 -12.36 -20.97
C SER A 233 11.38 -11.61 -19.79
N ASP A 234 11.98 -10.47 -20.08
CA ASP A 234 12.49 -9.56 -19.06
C ASP A 234 11.33 -8.82 -18.37
N LYS A 235 11.52 -8.48 -17.10
CA LYS A 235 10.59 -7.67 -16.28
C LYS A 235 9.16 -8.20 -16.23
N ALA A 236 8.98 -9.37 -15.64
CA ALA A 236 7.65 -9.96 -15.45
C ALA A 236 6.64 -9.08 -14.69
N ARG A 237 7.13 -8.08 -13.93
CA ARG A 237 6.29 -7.21 -13.08
C ARG A 237 6.91 -5.84 -12.95
N SER A 238 6.49 -4.87 -13.75
CA SER A 238 6.98 -3.50 -13.65
C SER A 238 6.06 -2.63 -12.83
N TRP A 239 4.75 -2.74 -12.98
CA TRP A 239 3.78 -1.89 -12.33
C TRP A 239 2.80 -2.69 -11.45
N GLN A 240 2.56 -2.16 -10.26
CA GLN A 240 1.55 -2.70 -9.35
C GLN A 240 0.71 -1.59 -8.77
N PHE A 241 -0.54 -1.89 -8.51
CA PHE A 241 -1.46 -1.04 -7.74
C PHE A 241 -1.72 -1.69 -6.39
N SER A 242 -1.80 -0.90 -5.31
CA SER A 242 -2.25 -1.41 -4.02
C SER A 242 -3.34 -0.56 -3.44
N PHE A 243 -4.21 -1.22 -2.67
CA PHE A 243 -5.21 -0.58 -1.85
C PHE A 243 -5.12 -1.14 -0.42
N GLN A 244 -4.88 -0.25 0.54
CA GLN A 244 -4.72 -0.61 1.94
C GLN A 244 -5.69 0.17 2.81
N GLY A 245 -6.26 -0.48 3.82
CA GLY A 245 -6.90 0.16 4.96
C GLY A 245 -5.90 0.38 6.08
N GLY A 246 -5.86 1.57 6.65
CA GLY A 246 -4.90 1.92 7.69
C GLY A 246 -5.54 2.45 8.96
N LEU A 247 -4.90 2.15 10.09
CA LEU A 247 -5.17 2.74 11.40
C LEU A 247 -3.91 3.46 11.87
N SER A 248 -4.02 4.77 12.11
CA SER A 248 -2.91 5.58 12.62
C SER A 248 -3.21 6.05 14.04
N PHE A 249 -2.17 6.16 14.85
CA PHE A 249 -2.19 6.81 16.15
C PHE A 249 -1.29 8.05 16.09
N THR A 250 -1.86 9.23 16.39
CA THR A 250 -1.16 10.53 16.37
C THR A 250 -0.79 10.97 17.78
N PHE A 251 0.42 11.49 17.96
CA PHE A 251 0.97 11.93 19.24
C PHE A 251 1.92 13.12 19.08
#